data_03a298afc9c7e4e421dcaab1e7ba1838
#
_entry.id   03a298afc9c7e4e421dcaab1e7ba1838
#
_cell.length_a   1.000
_cell.length_b   1.000
_cell.length_c   1.000
_cell.angle_alpha   90.00
_cell.angle_beta   90.00
_cell.angle_gamma   90.00
#
_symmetry.space_group_name_H-M   'P 1'
#
loop_
_entity.id
_entity.type
_entity.pdbx_description
1 polymer ?
#
loop_
_entity_poly.entity_id
_entity_poly.type
_entity_poly.pdbx_seq_one_letter_code
_entity_poly.pdbx_strand_id
1 'polypeptide(L)'
;PIKSSAASDVYKRQVLWRIWRHTIIVKYKNKMLAKFINEKLAGKVENKQLFIDGDAEDPIAVPLDLEPETGFSEKDDLSPDEVVESREEEDENKKIFKELNRIVVQDQLYLSPELSREDLAQIVHLNNARFARMIKENTGTNFNGYINELRINYAIQLLKQHPNYTIRAIADEAGFNSTPILYSMFKKKTGMTPYEFKKAQESLG
;
A
#
# COMPACT_ATOMS: atom_id res chain seq x y z
N PRO A 1 -29.26 -27.20 -16.31
CA PRO A 1 -29.39 -25.78 -15.95
C PRO A 1 -28.85 -25.47 -14.52
N ILE A 2 -27.59 -25.88 -14.23
CA ILE A 2 -26.97 -25.64 -12.90
C ILE A 2 -25.89 -24.53 -12.98
N LYS A 3 -25.74 -23.86 -14.11
CA LYS A 3 -24.71 -22.83 -14.31
C LYS A 3 -25.05 -21.43 -13.76
N SER A 4 -26.27 -21.21 -13.25
CA SER A 4 -26.73 -19.89 -12.80
C SER A 4 -26.36 -19.58 -11.34
N SER A 5 -26.22 -20.58 -10.47
CA SER A 5 -25.97 -20.40 -9.03
C SER A 5 -24.53 -19.93 -8.76
N ALA A 6 -23.53 -20.57 -9.35
CA ALA A 6 -22.12 -20.26 -9.09
C ALA A 6 -21.72 -18.85 -9.57
N ALA A 7 -22.25 -18.41 -10.71
CA ALA A 7 -22.02 -17.04 -11.21
C ALA A 7 -22.66 -15.99 -10.33
N SER A 8 -23.86 -16.27 -9.77
CA SER A 8 -24.55 -15.41 -8.79
C SER A 8 -23.76 -15.28 -7.48
N ASP A 9 -23.18 -16.37 -7.02
CA ASP A 9 -22.41 -16.37 -5.75
C ASP A 9 -21.08 -15.61 -5.89
N VAL A 10 -20.40 -15.74 -7.02
CA VAL A 10 -19.19 -14.95 -7.33
C VAL A 10 -19.52 -13.46 -7.40
N TYR A 11 -20.62 -13.09 -8.07
CA TYR A 11 -21.06 -11.71 -8.17
C TYR A 11 -21.43 -11.13 -6.79
N LYS A 12 -22.16 -11.86 -5.95
CA LYS A 12 -22.51 -11.45 -4.59
C LYS A 12 -21.27 -11.24 -3.72
N ARG A 13 -20.29 -12.15 -3.81
CA ARG A 13 -19.01 -12.00 -3.10
C ARG A 13 -18.27 -10.74 -3.55
N GLN A 14 -18.19 -10.46 -4.85
CA GLN A 14 -17.54 -9.24 -5.37
C GLN A 14 -18.25 -7.96 -4.89
N VAL A 15 -19.57 -7.92 -4.89
CA VAL A 15 -20.34 -6.75 -4.42
C VAL A 15 -20.15 -6.55 -2.91
N LEU A 16 -20.32 -7.60 -2.12
CA LEU A 16 -20.10 -7.53 -0.67
C LEU A 16 -18.67 -7.11 -0.35
N TRP A 17 -17.72 -7.60 -1.11
CA TRP A 17 -16.32 -7.26 -0.95
C TRP A 17 -16.02 -5.78 -1.28
N ARG A 18 -16.64 -5.21 -2.36
CA ARG A 18 -16.54 -3.78 -2.70
C ARG A 18 -17.10 -2.89 -1.60
N ILE A 19 -18.25 -3.27 -1.03
CA ILE A 19 -18.87 -2.54 0.08
C ILE A 19 -17.96 -2.59 1.31
N TRP A 20 -17.48 -3.77 1.67
CA TRP A 20 -16.59 -3.97 2.81
C TRP A 20 -15.27 -3.19 2.64
N ARG A 21 -14.62 -3.26 1.47
CA ARG A 21 -13.43 -2.49 1.13
C ARG A 21 -13.66 -0.99 1.30
N HIS A 22 -14.73 -0.47 0.73
CA HIS A 22 -15.06 0.96 0.85
C HIS A 22 -15.24 1.36 2.31
N THR A 23 -15.95 0.57 3.09
CA THR A 23 -16.19 0.82 4.51
C THR A 23 -14.87 0.82 5.31
N ILE A 24 -13.97 -0.12 5.04
CA ILE A 24 -12.65 -0.18 5.68
C ILE A 24 -11.79 1.03 5.31
N ILE A 25 -11.68 1.37 4.03
CA ILE A 25 -10.89 2.52 3.59
C ILE A 25 -11.40 3.80 4.26
N VAL A 26 -12.71 4.02 4.28
CA VAL A 26 -13.32 5.19 4.94
C VAL A 26 -13.03 5.18 6.45
N LYS A 27 -13.17 4.02 7.12
CA LYS A 27 -12.88 3.88 8.55
C LYS A 27 -11.43 4.25 8.89
N TYR A 28 -10.47 3.74 8.11
CA TYR A 28 -9.06 4.03 8.36
C TYR A 28 -8.68 5.45 7.98
N LYS A 29 -9.20 5.97 6.88
CA LYS A 29 -9.04 7.37 6.49
C LYS A 29 -9.47 8.31 7.62
N ASN A 30 -10.65 8.10 8.20
CA ASN A 30 -11.15 8.91 9.31
C ASN A 30 -10.31 8.73 10.59
N LYS A 31 -9.88 7.51 10.90
CA LYS A 31 -9.02 7.22 12.07
C LYS A 31 -7.65 7.87 11.95
N MET A 32 -7.01 7.79 10.77
CA MET A 32 -5.71 8.42 10.53
C MET A 32 -5.83 9.94 10.52
N LEU A 33 -6.91 10.49 9.94
CA LEU A 33 -7.19 11.91 9.98
C LEU A 33 -7.35 12.42 11.42
N ALA A 34 -8.10 11.71 12.26
CA ALA A 34 -8.26 12.07 13.66
C ALA A 34 -6.92 12.05 14.41
N LYS A 35 -6.06 11.04 14.15
CA LYS A 35 -4.72 10.98 14.73
C LYS A 35 -3.86 12.17 14.29
N PHE A 36 -3.83 12.46 12.99
CA PHE A 36 -3.10 13.60 12.43
C PHE A 36 -3.57 14.95 13.00
N ILE A 37 -4.89 15.15 13.12
CA ILE A 37 -5.47 16.36 13.72
C ILE A 37 -5.03 16.47 15.19
N ASN A 38 -5.10 15.38 15.96
CA ASN A 38 -4.69 15.39 17.36
C ASN A 38 -3.20 15.67 17.53
N GLU A 39 -2.33 15.12 16.69
CA GLU A 39 -0.88 15.40 16.72
C GLU A 39 -0.59 16.86 16.35
N LYS A 40 -1.26 17.41 15.32
CA LYS A 40 -1.13 18.83 14.94
C LYS A 40 -1.67 19.80 16.00
N LEU A 41 -2.77 19.43 16.67
CA LEU A 41 -3.32 20.23 17.78
C LEU A 41 -2.43 20.17 19.03
N ALA A 42 -1.89 19.00 19.36
CA ALA A 42 -0.93 18.84 20.46
C ALA A 42 0.34 19.66 20.22
N GLY A 43 0.92 19.61 19.02
CA GLY A 43 2.09 20.43 18.67
C GLY A 43 1.82 21.94 18.59
N LYS A 44 0.56 22.37 18.39
CA LYS A 44 0.19 23.80 18.48
C LYS A 44 0.00 24.31 19.92
N VAL A 45 -0.28 23.42 20.87
CA VAL A 45 -0.41 23.80 22.27
C VAL A 45 0.95 24.07 22.91
N GLU A 46 2.00 23.39 22.49
CA GLU A 46 3.38 23.66 22.95
C GLU A 46 3.98 24.94 22.35
N ASN A 47 3.49 25.41 21.17
CA ASN A 47 4.05 26.58 20.48
C ASN A 47 3.23 27.88 20.64
N LYS A 48 2.21 27.89 21.51
CA LYS A 48 1.35 29.07 21.68
C LYS A 48 1.68 29.88 22.93
N GLN A 49 2.96 30.00 23.24
CA GLN A 49 3.43 30.98 24.21
C GLN A 49 4.60 31.77 23.61
N LEU A 50 4.32 32.56 22.60
CA LEU A 50 5.06 33.76 22.19
C LEU A 50 4.51 34.28 20.85
N PHE A 51 4.21 35.58 20.88
CA PHE A 51 3.84 36.50 19.79
C PHE A 51 2.34 36.68 19.51
N ILE A 52 1.81 37.60 20.29
CA ILE A 52 0.83 38.59 19.85
C ILE A 52 1.68 39.80 19.45
N ASP A 53 1.59 40.18 18.18
CA ASP A 53 1.45 41.54 17.70
C ASP A 53 1.78 41.64 16.20
N GLY A 54 0.90 42.25 15.44
CA GLY A 54 1.24 43.18 14.37
C GLY A 54 0.99 42.73 12.92
N ASP A 55 -0.18 43.10 12.46
CA ASP A 55 -0.47 43.74 11.15
C ASP A 55 -0.43 42.97 9.83
N ALA A 56 -1.54 43.17 9.16
CA ALA A 56 -1.92 42.78 7.82
C ALA A 56 -0.97 43.29 6.71
N GLU A 57 -0.92 42.58 5.60
CA GLU A 57 -1.29 43.05 4.27
C GLU A 57 -1.15 41.96 3.20
N ASP A 58 -2.10 41.94 2.30
CA ASP A 58 -2.37 41.03 1.17
C ASP A 58 -1.57 41.44 -0.11
N PRO A 59 -1.90 40.87 -1.24
CA PRO A 59 -1.22 39.78 -1.94
C PRO A 59 -0.59 40.23 -3.28
N ILE A 60 0.36 39.50 -3.85
CA ILE A 60 0.72 39.67 -5.30
C ILE A 60 1.21 38.37 -5.95
N ALA A 61 0.40 37.96 -6.92
CA ALA A 61 0.69 37.51 -8.28
C ALA A 61 1.84 36.52 -8.57
N VAL A 62 1.41 35.45 -9.20
CA VAL A 62 2.17 34.47 -9.98
C VAL A 62 2.78 35.12 -11.21
N PRO A 63 3.94 34.66 -11.68
CA PRO A 63 4.11 34.37 -13.09
C PRO A 63 4.53 32.93 -13.36
N LEU A 64 3.79 32.41 -14.33
CA LEU A 64 4.07 31.19 -15.08
C LEU A 64 5.24 31.48 -16.02
N ASP A 65 6.30 30.68 -15.96
CA ASP A 65 7.14 30.45 -17.14
C ASP A 65 7.77 29.06 -17.08
N LEU A 66 7.47 28.32 -18.12
CA LEU A 66 8.02 27.04 -18.52
C LEU A 66 9.41 27.25 -19.11
N GLU A 67 10.39 26.42 -18.77
CA GLU A 67 11.34 25.83 -19.72
C GLU A 67 12.04 24.60 -19.08
N PRO A 68 12.41 23.59 -19.87
CA PRO A 68 13.01 22.35 -19.37
C PRO A 68 14.53 22.42 -19.47
N GLU A 69 15.24 22.20 -18.39
CA GLU A 69 16.68 21.97 -18.45
C GLU A 69 17.03 20.55 -18.01
N THR A 70 17.55 19.83 -18.97
CA THR A 70 18.37 18.63 -18.83
C THR A 70 19.72 19.00 -18.20
N GLY A 71 20.14 18.29 -17.17
CA GLY A 71 21.48 18.47 -16.60
C GLY A 71 21.77 17.45 -15.53
N PHE A 72 22.40 16.36 -15.94
CA PHE A 72 23.19 15.50 -15.07
C PHE A 72 24.33 16.32 -14.48
N SER A 73 24.51 16.33 -13.16
CA SER A 73 25.84 16.15 -12.53
C SER A 73 25.84 16.55 -11.06
N GLU A 74 26.56 15.76 -10.29
CA GLU A 74 27.33 16.08 -9.11
C GLU A 74 26.67 15.98 -7.72
N LYS A 75 27.39 15.24 -6.91
CA LYS A 75 27.27 15.12 -5.46
C LYS A 75 27.23 16.51 -4.85
N ASP A 76 26.05 16.98 -4.50
CA ASP A 76 25.93 18.13 -3.66
C ASP A 76 26.11 17.72 -2.19
N ASP A 77 27.11 18.33 -1.56
CA ASP A 77 27.28 18.40 -0.13
C ASP A 77 26.02 19.08 0.46
N LEU A 78 25.06 18.24 0.91
CA LEU A 78 23.87 18.72 1.59
C LEU A 78 24.29 19.48 2.83
N SER A 79 23.68 20.64 3.06
CA SER A 79 23.89 21.39 4.30
C SER A 79 23.46 20.56 5.52
N PRO A 80 24.06 20.80 6.70
CA PRO A 80 23.67 20.06 7.93
C PRO A 80 22.16 20.11 8.21
N ASP A 81 21.49 21.20 7.90
CA ASP A 81 20.06 21.39 8.10
C ASP A 81 19.23 20.55 7.11
N GLU A 82 19.63 20.42 5.85
CA GLU A 82 18.98 19.57 4.84
C GLU A 82 19.14 18.07 5.19
N VAL A 83 20.28 17.69 5.77
CA VAL A 83 20.51 16.32 6.25
C VAL A 83 19.63 15.98 7.46
N VAL A 84 19.37 16.93 8.34
CA VAL A 84 18.47 16.72 9.50
C VAL A 84 17.03 16.58 9.03
N GLU A 85 16.56 17.47 8.15
CA GLU A 85 15.19 17.44 7.62
C GLU A 85 14.91 16.13 6.83
N SER A 86 15.88 15.66 6.05
CA SER A 86 15.77 14.39 5.31
C SER A 86 15.67 13.16 6.24
N ARG A 87 16.41 13.16 7.36
CA ARG A 87 16.37 12.08 8.36
C ARG A 87 15.05 12.05 9.12
N GLU A 88 14.52 13.20 9.49
CA GLU A 88 13.22 13.31 10.14
C GLU A 88 12.08 12.81 9.24
N GLU A 89 12.12 13.14 7.93
CA GLU A 89 11.17 12.62 6.93
C GLU A 89 11.27 11.11 6.76
N GLU A 90 12.49 10.55 6.74
CA GLU A 90 12.69 9.10 6.67
C GLU A 90 12.13 8.37 7.89
N ASP A 91 12.35 8.89 9.10
CA ASP A 91 11.84 8.29 10.33
C ASP A 91 10.31 8.42 10.43
N GLU A 92 9.74 9.52 9.97
CA GLU A 92 8.30 9.67 9.83
C GLU A 92 7.72 8.66 8.82
N ASN A 93 8.34 8.53 7.65
CA ASN A 93 7.93 7.57 6.63
C ASN A 93 7.98 6.12 7.15
N LYS A 94 8.99 5.76 7.95
CA LYS A 94 9.07 4.44 8.60
C LYS A 94 7.91 4.19 9.56
N LYS A 95 7.55 5.20 10.38
CA LYS A 95 6.41 5.10 11.31
C LYS A 95 5.08 4.95 10.56
N ILE A 96 4.88 5.76 9.51
CA ILE A 96 3.69 5.69 8.66
C ILE A 96 3.60 4.33 7.97
N PHE A 97 4.70 3.85 7.40
CA PHE A 97 4.74 2.54 6.74
C PHE A 97 4.42 1.40 7.71
N LYS A 98 4.96 1.42 8.93
CA LYS A 98 4.67 0.40 9.95
C LYS A 98 3.17 0.31 10.26
N GLU A 99 2.51 1.45 10.41
CA GLU A 99 1.06 1.48 10.66
C GLU A 99 0.26 1.05 9.43
N LEU A 100 0.64 1.51 8.24
CA LEU A 100 0.05 1.07 6.98
C LEU A 100 0.16 -0.43 6.80
N ASN A 101 1.36 -1.00 6.97
CA ASN A 101 1.58 -2.44 6.83
C ASN A 101 0.74 -3.23 7.83
N ARG A 102 0.61 -2.74 9.07
CA ARG A 102 -0.29 -3.33 10.05
C ARG A 102 -1.73 -3.38 9.57
N ILE A 103 -2.26 -2.28 9.03
CA ILE A 103 -3.62 -2.19 8.48
C ILE A 103 -3.79 -3.14 7.30
N VAL A 104 -2.85 -3.11 6.33
CA VAL A 104 -2.90 -3.94 5.12
C VAL A 104 -2.91 -5.43 5.45
N VAL A 105 -2.12 -5.85 6.45
CA VAL A 105 -2.02 -7.26 6.85
C VAL A 105 -3.20 -7.69 7.73
N GLN A 106 -3.56 -6.91 8.75
CA GLN A 106 -4.65 -7.25 9.68
C GLN A 106 -6.01 -7.35 8.99
N ASP A 107 -6.31 -6.39 8.12
CA ASP A 107 -7.59 -6.35 7.40
C ASP A 107 -7.51 -7.04 6.04
N GLN A 108 -6.38 -7.71 5.76
CA GLN A 108 -6.17 -8.47 4.53
C GLN A 108 -6.49 -7.67 3.25
N LEU A 109 -6.21 -6.36 3.24
CA LEU A 109 -6.54 -5.49 2.11
C LEU A 109 -5.86 -5.94 0.82
N TYR A 110 -4.70 -6.61 0.93
CA TYR A 110 -3.95 -7.17 -0.20
C TYR A 110 -4.71 -8.25 -0.97
N LEU A 111 -5.72 -8.90 -0.37
CA LEU A 111 -6.54 -9.93 -1.04
C LEU A 111 -7.51 -9.31 -2.06
N SER A 112 -7.66 -8.00 -2.04
CA SER A 112 -8.44 -7.32 -3.05
C SER A 112 -7.72 -7.24 -4.39
N PRO A 113 -8.26 -7.81 -5.47
CA PRO A 113 -7.69 -7.62 -6.78
C PRO A 113 -7.75 -6.16 -7.27
N GLU A 114 -8.70 -5.37 -6.75
CA GLU A 114 -8.92 -3.97 -7.14
C GLU A 114 -8.18 -2.96 -6.25
N LEU A 115 -7.36 -3.42 -5.28
CA LEU A 115 -6.62 -2.53 -4.39
C LEU A 115 -5.64 -1.69 -5.21
N SER A 116 -5.79 -0.38 -5.14
CA SER A 116 -4.93 0.56 -5.84
C SER A 116 -3.93 1.24 -4.90
N ARG A 117 -2.87 1.80 -5.48
CA ARG A 117 -1.90 2.63 -4.77
C ARG A 117 -2.57 3.86 -4.15
N GLU A 118 -3.50 4.45 -4.89
CA GLU A 118 -4.26 5.62 -4.51
C GLU A 118 -5.11 5.38 -3.25
N ASP A 119 -5.71 4.18 -3.14
CA ASP A 119 -6.47 3.79 -1.94
C ASP A 119 -5.58 3.82 -0.68
N LEU A 120 -4.39 3.23 -0.75
CA LEU A 120 -3.49 3.17 0.40
C LEU A 120 -2.84 4.53 0.70
N ALA A 121 -2.50 5.30 -0.34
CA ALA A 121 -1.98 6.66 -0.17
C ALA A 121 -3.00 7.57 0.54
N GLN A 122 -4.30 7.43 0.21
CA GLN A 122 -5.38 8.15 0.89
C GLN A 122 -5.53 7.75 2.36
N ILE A 123 -5.35 6.47 2.71
CA ILE A 123 -5.43 5.99 4.10
C ILE A 123 -4.38 6.71 4.97
N VAL A 124 -3.18 6.92 4.45
CA VAL A 124 -2.07 7.54 5.19
C VAL A 124 -1.90 9.04 4.90
N HIS A 125 -2.82 9.65 4.14
CA HIS A 125 -2.82 11.07 3.78
C HIS A 125 -1.53 11.55 3.09
N LEU A 126 -0.93 10.68 2.28
CA LEU A 126 0.24 11.01 1.47
C LEU A 126 -0.16 11.24 0.01
N ASN A 127 0.58 12.12 -0.68
CA ASN A 127 0.51 12.20 -2.13
C ASN A 127 1.18 10.95 -2.77
N ASN A 128 0.85 10.70 -4.04
CA ASN A 128 1.32 9.50 -4.74
C ASN A 128 2.85 9.39 -4.85
N ALA A 129 3.56 10.51 -4.95
CA ALA A 129 5.01 10.54 -5.08
C ALA A 129 5.69 10.15 -3.76
N ARG A 130 5.31 10.79 -2.63
CA ARG A 130 5.82 10.46 -1.29
C ARG A 130 5.44 9.03 -0.90
N PHE A 131 4.21 8.60 -1.20
CA PHE A 131 3.77 7.23 -0.96
C PHE A 131 4.63 6.20 -1.71
N ALA A 132 4.90 6.42 -3.01
CA ALA A 132 5.73 5.51 -3.81
C ALA A 132 7.17 5.43 -3.27
N ARG A 133 7.75 6.57 -2.88
CA ARG A 133 9.08 6.64 -2.24
C ARG A 133 9.09 5.87 -0.92
N MET A 134 8.14 6.12 -0.03
CA MET A 134 8.00 5.42 1.25
C MET A 134 7.92 3.89 1.08
N ILE A 135 7.10 3.40 0.13
CA ILE A 135 7.01 1.97 -0.15
C ILE A 135 8.37 1.42 -0.61
N LYS A 136 9.03 2.10 -1.55
CA LYS A 136 10.32 1.67 -2.10
C LYS A 136 11.42 1.61 -1.03
N GLU A 137 11.50 2.63 -0.18
CA GLU A 137 12.47 2.71 0.92
C GLU A 137 12.28 1.59 1.94
N ASN A 138 11.04 1.29 2.32
CA ASN A 138 10.75 0.31 3.36
C ASN A 138 10.69 -1.15 2.86
N THR A 139 10.44 -1.38 1.56
CA THR A 139 10.24 -2.73 1.00
C THR A 139 11.25 -3.11 -0.08
N GLY A 140 12.07 -2.18 -0.55
CA GLY A 140 12.99 -2.36 -1.67
C GLY A 140 12.30 -2.51 -3.03
N THR A 141 10.96 -2.41 -3.08
CA THR A 141 10.18 -2.63 -4.30
C THR A 141 9.08 -1.58 -4.47
N ASN A 142 8.36 -1.61 -5.61
CA ASN A 142 7.21 -0.75 -5.82
C ASN A 142 5.93 -1.31 -5.16
N PHE A 143 4.83 -0.54 -5.21
CA PHE A 143 3.53 -0.93 -4.66
C PHE A 143 3.07 -2.32 -5.13
N ASN A 144 3.15 -2.61 -6.43
CA ASN A 144 2.72 -3.90 -6.95
C ASN A 144 3.59 -5.05 -6.43
N GLY A 145 4.89 -4.83 -6.31
CA GLY A 145 5.82 -5.80 -5.72
C GLY A 145 5.49 -6.08 -4.26
N TYR A 146 5.26 -5.03 -3.47
CA TYR A 146 4.86 -5.14 -2.06
C TYR A 146 3.56 -5.93 -1.88
N ILE A 147 2.49 -5.57 -2.61
CA ILE A 147 1.21 -6.28 -2.51
C ILE A 147 1.32 -7.72 -3.01
N ASN A 148 2.01 -7.95 -4.12
CA ASN A 148 2.19 -9.30 -4.65
C ASN A 148 3.02 -10.21 -3.72
N GLU A 149 3.97 -9.66 -2.97
CA GLU A 149 4.71 -10.40 -1.94
C GLU A 149 3.77 -10.91 -0.84
N LEU A 150 2.84 -10.10 -0.37
CA LEU A 150 1.82 -10.51 0.61
C LEU A 150 0.89 -11.58 0.03
N ARG A 151 0.43 -11.39 -1.20
CA ARG A 151 -0.44 -12.34 -1.90
C ARG A 151 0.22 -13.69 -2.11
N ILE A 152 1.50 -13.73 -2.48
CA ILE A 152 2.24 -14.98 -2.67
C ILE A 152 2.41 -15.74 -1.36
N ASN A 153 2.74 -15.05 -0.28
CA ASN A 153 2.84 -15.67 1.03
C ASN A 153 1.52 -16.31 1.46
N TYR A 154 0.41 -15.63 1.20
CA TYR A 154 -0.92 -16.18 1.47
C TYR A 154 -1.26 -17.35 0.53
N ALA A 155 -0.95 -17.28 -0.77
CA ALA A 155 -1.17 -18.37 -1.72
C ALA A 155 -0.40 -19.64 -1.34
N ILE A 156 0.84 -19.50 -0.83
CA ILE A 156 1.64 -20.63 -0.31
C ILE A 156 0.93 -21.28 0.90
N GLN A 157 0.37 -20.48 1.80
CA GLN A 157 -0.38 -21.00 2.94
C GLN A 157 -1.65 -21.73 2.48
N LEU A 158 -2.42 -21.16 1.54
CA LEU A 158 -3.61 -21.80 0.98
C LEU A 158 -3.30 -23.14 0.33
N LEU A 159 -2.21 -23.24 -0.44
CA LEU A 159 -1.78 -24.50 -1.06
C LEU A 159 -1.47 -25.58 -0.04
N LYS A 160 -0.90 -25.20 1.13
CA LYS A 160 -0.61 -26.13 2.23
C LYS A 160 -1.87 -26.58 2.96
N GLN A 161 -2.81 -25.66 3.18
CA GLN A 161 -4.00 -25.91 3.99
C GLN A 161 -5.15 -26.56 3.20
N HIS A 162 -5.20 -26.32 1.88
CA HIS A 162 -6.29 -26.73 1.00
C HIS A 162 -5.77 -27.51 -0.23
N PRO A 163 -5.29 -28.75 -0.06
CA PRO A 163 -4.73 -29.55 -1.15
C PRO A 163 -5.72 -29.80 -2.30
N ASN A 164 -7.03 -29.72 -2.02
CA ASN A 164 -8.09 -29.93 -3.00
C ASN A 164 -8.40 -28.68 -3.86
N TYR A 165 -7.85 -27.52 -3.53
CA TYR A 165 -8.11 -26.31 -4.31
C TYR A 165 -7.39 -26.36 -5.65
N THR A 166 -8.07 -25.85 -6.70
CA THR A 166 -7.43 -25.62 -8.00
C THR A 166 -6.50 -24.43 -7.92
N ILE A 167 -5.46 -24.41 -8.76
CA ILE A 167 -4.54 -23.25 -8.80
C ILE A 167 -5.28 -21.95 -9.15
N ARG A 168 -6.35 -22.05 -9.95
CA ARG A 168 -7.21 -20.90 -10.23
C ARG A 168 -7.94 -20.41 -8.97
N ALA A 169 -8.52 -21.31 -8.19
CA ALA A 169 -9.15 -20.93 -6.92
C ALA A 169 -8.16 -20.28 -5.96
N ILE A 170 -6.93 -20.78 -5.89
CA ILE A 170 -5.85 -20.18 -5.10
C ILE A 170 -5.52 -18.75 -5.60
N ALA A 171 -5.45 -18.55 -6.92
CA ALA A 171 -5.19 -17.22 -7.48
C ALA A 171 -6.31 -16.22 -7.12
N ASP A 172 -7.56 -16.66 -7.28
CA ASP A 172 -8.75 -15.84 -7.00
C ASP A 172 -8.83 -15.49 -5.49
N GLU A 173 -8.61 -16.47 -4.59
CA GLU A 173 -8.62 -16.26 -3.13
C GLU A 173 -7.44 -15.41 -2.66
N ALA A 174 -6.27 -15.53 -3.28
CA ALA A 174 -5.09 -14.72 -2.95
C ALA A 174 -5.11 -13.31 -3.57
N GLY A 175 -6.19 -12.95 -4.27
CA GLY A 175 -6.38 -11.61 -4.82
C GLY A 175 -5.61 -11.33 -6.10
N PHE A 176 -5.14 -12.34 -6.83
CA PHE A 176 -4.50 -12.15 -8.11
C PHE A 176 -5.52 -11.89 -9.21
N ASN A 177 -5.28 -10.88 -10.05
CA ASN A 177 -6.14 -10.57 -11.21
C ASN A 177 -6.07 -11.64 -12.31
N SER A 178 -5.02 -12.48 -12.31
CA SER A 178 -4.88 -13.57 -13.28
C SER A 178 -3.97 -14.69 -12.76
N THR A 179 -4.27 -15.91 -13.15
CA THR A 179 -3.46 -17.10 -12.83
C THR A 179 -2.01 -17.02 -13.36
N PRO A 180 -1.73 -16.49 -14.57
CA PRO A 180 -0.35 -16.32 -15.04
C PRO A 180 0.53 -15.45 -14.12
N ILE A 181 -0.03 -14.39 -13.49
CA ILE A 181 0.71 -13.56 -12.54
C ILE A 181 1.08 -14.39 -11.30
N LEU A 182 0.14 -15.18 -10.77
CA LEU A 182 0.44 -16.11 -9.68
C LEU A 182 1.58 -17.04 -10.06
N TYR A 183 1.54 -17.70 -11.23
CA TYR A 183 2.60 -18.61 -11.67
C TYR A 183 3.98 -17.95 -11.71
N SER A 184 4.06 -16.78 -12.34
CA SER A 184 5.31 -16.02 -12.45
C SER A 184 5.89 -15.66 -11.09
N MET A 185 5.06 -15.07 -10.22
CA MET A 185 5.48 -14.63 -8.89
C MET A 185 5.81 -15.80 -7.96
N PHE A 186 5.04 -16.89 -8.05
CA PHE A 186 5.25 -18.09 -7.25
C PHE A 186 6.59 -18.76 -7.61
N LYS A 187 6.86 -18.93 -8.91
CA LYS A 187 8.14 -19.48 -9.38
C LYS A 187 9.32 -18.61 -8.98
N LYS A 188 9.17 -17.28 -9.06
CA LYS A 188 10.21 -16.33 -8.60
C LYS A 188 10.49 -16.48 -7.10
N LYS A 189 9.47 -16.72 -6.29
CA LYS A 189 9.59 -16.81 -4.82
C LYS A 189 10.10 -18.17 -4.35
N THR A 190 9.61 -19.25 -4.95
CA THR A 190 9.83 -20.63 -4.45
C THR A 190 10.77 -21.46 -5.32
N GLY A 191 11.12 -20.99 -6.51
CA GLY A 191 11.91 -21.72 -7.51
C GLY A 191 11.07 -22.73 -8.33
N MET A 192 9.83 -23.00 -7.97
CA MET A 192 8.95 -23.98 -8.63
C MET A 192 7.58 -23.40 -8.94
N THR A 193 6.84 -24.02 -9.83
CA THR A 193 5.47 -23.62 -10.15
C THR A 193 4.51 -24.00 -9.02
N PRO A 194 3.35 -23.34 -8.89
CA PRO A 194 2.30 -23.73 -7.92
C PRO A 194 1.86 -25.20 -8.06
N TYR A 195 1.82 -25.71 -9.29
CA TYR A 195 1.47 -27.09 -9.59
C TYR A 195 2.54 -28.08 -9.08
N GLU A 196 3.80 -27.82 -9.37
CA GLU A 196 4.93 -28.63 -8.87
C GLU A 196 5.00 -28.64 -7.36
N PHE A 197 4.77 -27.47 -6.73
CA PHE A 197 4.72 -27.35 -5.27
C PHE A 197 3.61 -28.19 -4.66
N LYS A 198 2.39 -28.14 -5.24
CA LYS A 198 1.26 -28.94 -4.81
C LYS A 198 1.56 -30.43 -4.92
N LYS A 199 2.09 -30.87 -6.08
CA LYS A 199 2.46 -32.28 -6.31
C LYS A 199 3.54 -32.78 -5.33
N ALA A 200 4.54 -31.94 -5.03
CA ALA A 200 5.56 -32.26 -4.05
C ALA A 200 4.98 -32.47 -2.64
N GLN A 201 3.98 -31.69 -2.26
CA GLN A 201 3.29 -31.85 -0.97
C GLN A 201 2.46 -33.13 -0.89
N GLU A 202 1.76 -33.50 -1.96
CA GLU A 202 0.99 -34.75 -2.04
C GLU A 202 1.90 -36.00 -1.93
N SER A 203 3.17 -35.87 -2.29
CA SER A 203 4.15 -36.97 -2.22
C SER A 203 4.79 -37.13 -0.83
N LEU A 204 4.61 -36.16 0.06
CA LEU A 204 5.20 -36.13 1.41
C LEU A 204 4.19 -36.46 2.53
N GLY A 205 2.92 -36.61 2.20
CA GLY A 205 1.82 -36.94 3.13
C GLY A 205 1.21 -38.29 2.84
#